data_5afafb25252051377333e7a8276085bf
#
_entry.id   5afafb25252051377333e7a8276085bf
#
_cell.length_a   1.000
_cell.length_b   1.000
_cell.length_c   1.000
_cell.angle_alpha   90.00
_cell.angle_beta   90.00
_cell.angle_gamma   90.00
#
_symmetry.space_group_name_H-M   'P 1'
#
loop_
_entity.id
_entity.type
_entity.pdbx_description
1 polymer ?
#
loop_
_entity_poly.entity_id
_entity_poly.type
_entity_poly.pdbx_seq_one_letter_code
_entity_poly.pdbx_strand_id
1 'polypeptide(L)'
;AINKGFTKYVPGKGTPDLQVAIQKKFQRDNNLDYELGNITVGVGGKHIIYNAFSATINQGDEVIIPAPYWVSYPDIVILNDGKPIIVECGEQNGFKITPEDLEKNISSKTKWLMLNSPSNPTGSMYTKEELLALGDVLKSYENIFILSDDIYEKIVYDTNDFKTIAEVCPFLKERTLTMNGLSKSYCMTGWRVGYAAGPVSLINAMNKVQSQNVSSTASISMAASVEALNGDQSFIISNNESFLRRRNLVVKHLNETSGLSCRTPEGAFYVFASCKGCLLYTSPSPRDLSTSRMPS
;
A
#
# COMPACT_ATOMS: atom_id res chain seq x y z
N ALA A 1 3.93 12.79 25.82
CA ALA A 1 2.75 11.92 25.98
C ALA A 1 2.84 11.12 27.28
N ILE A 2 3.88 10.32 27.51
CA ILE A 2 4.03 9.46 28.71
C ILE A 2 3.94 10.28 30.01
N ASN A 3 4.75 11.33 30.14
CA ASN A 3 4.76 12.20 31.32
C ASN A 3 3.43 12.96 31.55
N LYS A 4 2.58 13.04 30.54
CA LYS A 4 1.23 13.63 30.61
C LYS A 4 0.14 12.59 30.86
N GLY A 5 0.50 11.32 31.10
CA GLY A 5 -0.44 10.25 31.40
C GLY A 5 -1.24 9.74 30.19
N PHE A 6 -0.76 9.92 28.95
CA PHE A 6 -1.39 9.36 27.73
C PHE A 6 -1.14 7.85 27.63
N THR A 7 -1.61 7.10 28.62
CA THR A 7 -1.39 5.66 28.74
C THR A 7 -2.69 4.87 28.93
N LYS A 8 -3.81 5.54 28.71
CA LYS A 8 -5.16 4.97 28.90
C LYS A 8 -5.78 4.59 27.58
N TYR A 9 -6.87 3.84 27.63
CA TYR A 9 -7.68 3.53 26.45
C TYR A 9 -8.12 4.80 25.71
N VAL A 10 -8.07 4.72 24.40
CA VAL A 10 -8.47 5.80 23.49
C VAL A 10 -9.47 5.24 22.45
N PRO A 11 -10.22 6.10 21.74
CA PRO A 11 -11.12 5.63 20.68
C PRO A 11 -10.41 4.77 19.64
N GLY A 12 -11.00 3.64 19.26
CA GLY A 12 -10.42 2.70 18.30
C GLY A 12 -10.10 3.33 16.95
N LYS A 13 -10.99 4.20 16.46
CA LYS A 13 -10.81 4.92 15.18
C LYS A 13 -9.75 6.02 15.20
N GLY A 14 -9.06 6.23 16.33
CA GLY A 14 -8.08 7.30 16.53
C GLY A 14 -8.55 8.39 17.48
N THR A 15 -7.60 9.08 18.13
CA THR A 15 -7.92 10.27 18.93
C THR A 15 -8.40 11.40 18.02
N PRO A 16 -9.23 12.34 18.52
CA PRO A 16 -9.70 13.48 17.73
C PRO A 16 -8.55 14.26 17.07
N ASP A 17 -7.48 14.53 17.82
CA ASP A 17 -6.31 15.25 17.31
C ASP A 17 -5.62 14.51 16.17
N LEU A 18 -5.53 13.16 16.24
CA LEU A 18 -4.94 12.35 15.19
C LEU A 18 -5.85 12.31 13.95
N GLN A 19 -7.17 12.18 14.12
CA GLN A 19 -8.11 12.23 13.00
C GLN A 19 -8.01 13.57 12.25
N VAL A 20 -7.94 14.68 12.97
CA VAL A 20 -7.75 16.02 12.37
C VAL A 20 -6.40 16.12 11.66
N ALA A 21 -5.33 15.57 12.25
CA ALA A 21 -4.01 15.57 11.60
C ALA A 21 -4.00 14.75 10.30
N ILE A 22 -4.68 13.59 10.29
CA ILE A 22 -4.85 12.75 9.09
C ILE A 22 -5.70 13.46 8.03
N GLN A 23 -6.80 14.09 8.42
CA GLN A 23 -7.65 14.88 7.52
C GLN A 23 -6.84 15.97 6.81
N LYS A 24 -6.08 16.76 7.58
CA LYS A 24 -5.20 17.81 7.03
C LYS A 24 -4.12 17.23 6.11
N LYS A 25 -3.59 16.06 6.44
CA LYS A 25 -2.61 15.36 5.59
C LYS A 25 -3.21 15.00 4.25
N PHE A 26 -4.39 14.38 4.22
CA PHE A 26 -5.04 14.02 2.95
C PHE A 26 -5.37 15.24 2.10
N GLN A 27 -5.82 16.33 2.71
CA GLN A 27 -6.06 17.57 2.00
C GLN A 27 -4.77 18.18 1.45
N ARG A 28 -3.73 18.31 2.28
CA ARG A 28 -2.45 18.94 1.93
C ARG A 28 -1.67 18.14 0.87
N ASP A 29 -1.60 16.82 1.04
CA ASP A 29 -0.68 15.96 0.28
C ASP A 29 -1.36 15.28 -0.92
N ASN A 30 -2.68 15.08 -0.88
CA ASN A 30 -3.42 14.30 -1.88
C ASN A 30 -4.62 15.05 -2.49
N ASN A 31 -4.86 16.30 -2.08
CA ASN A 31 -6.02 17.08 -2.52
C ASN A 31 -7.36 16.33 -2.31
N LEU A 32 -7.46 15.58 -1.21
CA LEU A 32 -8.63 14.79 -0.85
C LEU A 32 -9.30 15.37 0.41
N ASP A 33 -10.56 15.76 0.26
CA ASP A 33 -11.39 16.22 1.36
C ASP A 33 -12.16 15.03 1.95
N TYR A 34 -11.90 14.74 3.22
CA TYR A 34 -12.58 13.71 4.00
C TYR A 34 -13.12 14.32 5.30
N GLU A 35 -14.31 13.90 5.68
CA GLU A 35 -14.85 14.18 7.01
C GLU A 35 -14.20 13.25 8.05
N LEU A 36 -14.24 13.62 9.33
CA LEU A 36 -13.65 12.77 10.39
C LEU A 36 -14.30 11.37 10.45
N GLY A 37 -15.57 11.26 10.02
CA GLY A 37 -16.28 9.97 9.91
C GLY A 37 -15.73 9.04 8.82
N ASN A 38 -14.99 9.58 7.86
CA ASN A 38 -14.34 8.81 6.79
C ASN A 38 -12.99 8.22 7.22
N ILE A 39 -12.46 8.52 8.42
CA ILE A 39 -11.09 8.21 8.82
C ILE A 39 -11.06 7.12 9.88
N THR A 40 -10.14 6.19 9.74
CA THR A 40 -9.82 5.16 10.74
C THR A 40 -8.32 5.04 10.95
N VAL A 41 -7.93 4.59 12.14
CA VAL A 41 -6.53 4.36 12.54
C VAL A 41 -6.38 2.91 13.02
N GLY A 42 -5.34 2.23 12.57
CA GLY A 42 -5.06 0.84 12.95
C GLY A 42 -3.61 0.60 13.34
N VAL A 43 -3.31 -0.64 13.75
CA VAL A 43 -1.99 -1.09 14.22
C VAL A 43 -1.07 -1.36 13.02
N GLY A 44 -0.79 -0.31 12.23
CA GLY A 44 -0.05 -0.36 10.97
C GLY A 44 -0.93 -0.66 9.76
N GLY A 45 -0.39 -0.42 8.54
CA GLY A 45 -1.14 -0.60 7.29
C GLY A 45 -1.68 -2.02 7.09
N LYS A 46 -0.93 -3.06 7.48
CA LYS A 46 -1.41 -4.46 7.41
C LYS A 46 -2.73 -4.67 8.16
N HIS A 47 -2.89 -4.06 9.32
CA HIS A 47 -4.11 -4.16 10.11
C HIS A 47 -5.28 -3.42 9.44
N ILE A 48 -5.03 -2.29 8.80
CA ILE A 48 -6.03 -1.58 7.99
C ILE A 48 -6.55 -2.49 6.87
N ILE A 49 -5.66 -3.12 6.11
CA ILE A 49 -6.01 -4.02 5.00
C ILE A 49 -6.79 -5.23 5.53
N TYR A 50 -6.31 -5.85 6.61
CA TYR A 50 -7.00 -6.98 7.23
C TYR A 50 -8.42 -6.61 7.66
N ASN A 51 -8.60 -5.48 8.35
CA ASN A 51 -9.92 -5.04 8.80
C ASN A 51 -10.87 -4.72 7.64
N ALA A 52 -10.37 -4.15 6.53
CA ALA A 52 -11.17 -3.88 5.34
C ALA A 52 -11.70 -5.18 4.72
N PHE A 53 -10.84 -6.17 4.58
CA PHE A 53 -11.22 -7.46 4.01
C PHE A 53 -12.10 -8.26 4.96
N SER A 54 -11.78 -8.31 6.25
CA SER A 54 -12.62 -8.97 7.26
C SER A 54 -14.02 -8.36 7.38
N ALA A 55 -14.17 -7.08 7.05
CA ALA A 55 -15.45 -6.39 7.07
C ALA A 55 -16.29 -6.59 5.80
N THR A 56 -15.69 -7.04 4.69
CA THR A 56 -16.37 -6.96 3.38
C THR A 56 -16.27 -8.21 2.52
N ILE A 57 -15.28 -9.08 2.73
CA ILE A 57 -15.11 -10.29 1.94
C ILE A 57 -15.97 -11.41 2.51
N ASN A 58 -16.65 -12.12 1.62
CA ASN A 58 -17.35 -13.37 1.90
C ASN A 58 -16.70 -14.49 1.07
N GLN A 59 -17.05 -15.73 1.42
CA GLN A 59 -16.54 -16.90 0.71
C GLN A 59 -16.80 -16.81 -0.81
N GLY A 60 -15.73 -16.85 -1.57
CA GLY A 60 -15.75 -16.81 -3.03
C GLY A 60 -15.72 -15.42 -3.65
N ASP A 61 -15.73 -14.34 -2.85
CA ASP A 61 -15.45 -12.99 -3.36
C ASP A 61 -14.00 -12.92 -3.87
N GLU A 62 -13.80 -12.25 -4.99
CA GLU A 62 -12.52 -12.15 -5.68
C GLU A 62 -11.85 -10.80 -5.41
N VAL A 63 -10.52 -10.84 -5.23
CA VAL A 63 -9.68 -9.65 -5.08
C VAL A 63 -8.61 -9.66 -6.15
N ILE A 64 -8.64 -8.67 -7.05
CA ILE A 64 -7.61 -8.51 -8.10
C ILE A 64 -6.35 -7.93 -7.48
N ILE A 65 -5.22 -8.63 -7.67
CA ILE A 65 -3.91 -8.26 -7.13
C ILE A 65 -2.90 -8.24 -8.28
N PRO A 66 -2.47 -7.06 -8.75
CA PRO A 66 -1.38 -6.94 -9.73
C PRO A 66 -0.08 -7.52 -9.17
N ALA A 67 0.58 -8.39 -9.92
CA ALA A 67 1.88 -8.98 -9.57
C ALA A 67 3.00 -8.33 -10.40
N PRO A 68 4.20 -8.08 -9.83
CA PRO A 68 4.65 -8.44 -8.47
C PRO A 68 3.98 -7.64 -7.37
N TYR A 69 3.73 -8.28 -6.22
CA TYR A 69 2.99 -7.70 -5.09
C TYR A 69 3.69 -7.92 -3.75
N TRP A 70 3.30 -7.18 -2.73
CA TRP A 70 3.70 -7.46 -1.36
C TRP A 70 3.09 -8.79 -0.89
N VAL A 71 3.95 -9.69 -0.42
CA VAL A 71 3.61 -11.09 -0.07
C VAL A 71 2.39 -11.25 0.82
N SER A 72 2.04 -10.27 1.63
CA SER A 72 0.89 -10.36 2.54
C SER A 72 -0.47 -10.15 1.87
N TYR A 73 -0.55 -9.62 0.67
CA TYR A 73 -1.85 -9.34 0.05
C TYR A 73 -2.68 -10.60 -0.19
N PRO A 74 -2.18 -11.62 -0.92
CA PRO A 74 -2.96 -12.83 -1.15
C PRO A 74 -3.27 -13.57 0.15
N ASP A 75 -2.32 -13.61 1.10
CA ASP A 75 -2.53 -14.30 2.37
C ASP A 75 -3.67 -13.67 3.17
N ILE A 76 -3.74 -12.33 3.22
CA ILE A 76 -4.85 -11.63 3.91
C ILE A 76 -6.20 -11.92 3.22
N VAL A 77 -6.23 -12.00 1.90
CA VAL A 77 -7.46 -12.37 1.15
C VAL A 77 -7.91 -13.77 1.53
N ILE A 78 -6.98 -14.74 1.50
CA ILE A 78 -7.26 -16.15 1.84
C ILE A 78 -7.71 -16.29 3.30
N LEU A 79 -7.07 -15.58 4.24
CA LEU A 79 -7.45 -15.58 5.65
C LEU A 79 -8.86 -15.05 5.91
N ASN A 80 -9.47 -14.36 4.94
CA ASN A 80 -10.84 -13.87 5.00
C ASN A 80 -11.77 -14.62 4.03
N ASP A 81 -11.44 -15.87 3.66
CA ASP A 81 -12.21 -16.74 2.76
C ASP A 81 -12.40 -16.20 1.34
N GLY A 82 -11.65 -15.18 0.96
CA GLY A 82 -11.63 -14.62 -0.39
C GLY A 82 -10.71 -15.39 -1.32
N LYS A 83 -10.86 -15.12 -2.61
CA LYS A 83 -10.04 -15.69 -3.68
C LYS A 83 -9.15 -14.60 -4.29
N PRO A 84 -7.82 -14.66 -4.12
CA PRO A 84 -6.92 -13.74 -4.82
C PRO A 84 -6.88 -14.07 -6.32
N ILE A 85 -7.10 -13.07 -7.15
CA ILE A 85 -6.94 -13.13 -8.61
C ILE A 85 -5.64 -12.41 -8.93
N ILE A 86 -4.59 -13.20 -9.15
CA ILE A 86 -3.26 -12.67 -9.44
C ILE A 86 -3.17 -12.32 -10.92
N VAL A 87 -2.86 -11.06 -11.22
CA VAL A 87 -2.67 -10.57 -12.58
C VAL A 87 -1.19 -10.28 -12.80
N GLU A 88 -0.54 -11.08 -13.64
CA GLU A 88 0.88 -10.91 -13.96
C GLU A 88 1.10 -9.63 -14.77
N CYS A 89 1.90 -8.72 -14.25
CA CYS A 89 2.26 -7.46 -14.89
C CYS A 89 3.74 -7.51 -15.30
N GLY A 90 3.98 -7.48 -16.60
CA GLY A 90 5.33 -7.60 -17.13
C GLY A 90 6.18 -6.32 -16.97
N GLU A 91 7.49 -6.50 -17.08
CA GLU A 91 8.46 -5.41 -17.04
C GLU A 91 8.22 -4.35 -18.15
N GLN A 92 7.73 -4.79 -19.32
CA GLN A 92 7.39 -3.92 -20.44
C GLN A 92 6.31 -2.88 -20.11
N ASN A 93 5.43 -3.19 -19.13
CA ASN A 93 4.40 -2.28 -18.62
C ASN A 93 4.82 -1.65 -17.28
N GLY A 94 6.11 -1.71 -16.93
CA GLY A 94 6.63 -1.23 -15.66
C GLY A 94 6.09 -1.98 -14.44
N PHE A 95 5.72 -3.26 -14.58
CA PHE A 95 5.11 -4.08 -13.52
C PHE A 95 3.77 -3.52 -13.00
N LYS A 96 3.02 -2.84 -13.85
CA LYS A 96 1.73 -2.23 -13.54
C LYS A 96 0.62 -2.90 -14.34
N ILE A 97 -0.57 -3.05 -13.74
CA ILE A 97 -1.74 -3.57 -14.44
C ILE A 97 -2.18 -2.58 -15.52
N THR A 98 -2.51 -3.10 -16.69
CA THR A 98 -3.08 -2.30 -17.76
C THR A 98 -4.62 -2.29 -17.70
N PRO A 99 -5.30 -1.32 -18.35
CA PRO A 99 -6.75 -1.31 -18.46
C PRO A 99 -7.31 -2.63 -19.05
N GLU A 100 -6.66 -3.16 -20.07
CA GLU A 100 -7.05 -4.39 -20.75
C GLU A 100 -6.92 -5.62 -19.82
N ASP A 101 -5.81 -5.69 -19.06
CA ASP A 101 -5.60 -6.76 -18.09
C ASP A 101 -6.58 -6.65 -16.93
N LEU A 102 -6.90 -5.43 -16.49
CA LEU A 102 -7.91 -5.22 -15.46
C LEU A 102 -9.28 -5.70 -15.94
N GLU A 103 -9.75 -5.23 -17.09
CA GLU A 103 -11.06 -5.58 -17.64
C GLU A 103 -11.22 -7.08 -17.85
N LYS A 104 -10.18 -7.74 -18.39
CA LYS A 104 -10.15 -9.19 -18.63
C LYS A 104 -10.28 -10.02 -17.35
N ASN A 105 -9.82 -9.51 -16.21
CA ASN A 105 -9.80 -10.23 -14.95
C ASN A 105 -10.96 -9.86 -14.02
N ILE A 106 -11.81 -8.91 -14.38
CA ILE A 106 -13.05 -8.60 -13.65
C ILE A 106 -14.09 -9.68 -13.90
N SER A 107 -14.74 -10.13 -12.84
CA SER A 107 -15.89 -11.04 -12.88
C SER A 107 -17.03 -10.50 -12.04
N SER A 108 -18.19 -11.18 -12.06
CA SER A 108 -19.32 -10.85 -11.17
C SER A 108 -19.03 -11.06 -9.68
N LYS A 109 -17.91 -11.73 -9.36
CA LYS A 109 -17.43 -11.99 -7.98
C LYS A 109 -16.35 -11.01 -7.54
N THR A 110 -15.85 -10.17 -8.43
CA THR A 110 -14.79 -9.21 -8.09
C THR A 110 -15.32 -8.20 -7.08
N LYS A 111 -14.70 -8.20 -5.90
CA LYS A 111 -15.05 -7.34 -4.78
C LYS A 111 -14.07 -6.18 -4.58
N TRP A 112 -12.77 -6.45 -4.83
CA TRP A 112 -11.71 -5.48 -4.62
C TRP A 112 -10.70 -5.49 -5.76
N LEU A 113 -10.19 -4.30 -6.08
CA LEU A 113 -8.93 -4.10 -6.79
C LEU A 113 -7.91 -3.54 -5.80
N MET A 114 -6.72 -4.14 -5.76
CA MET A 114 -5.59 -3.61 -4.99
C MET A 114 -4.64 -2.84 -5.88
N LEU A 115 -4.30 -1.61 -5.48
CA LEU A 115 -3.24 -0.81 -6.09
C LEU A 115 -2.22 -0.45 -5.01
N ASN A 116 -0.93 -0.62 -5.31
CA ASN A 116 0.16 -0.20 -4.43
C ASN A 116 1.14 0.66 -5.23
N SER A 117 1.21 1.94 -4.89
CA SER A 117 2.01 2.92 -5.61
C SER A 117 2.62 3.93 -4.63
N PRO A 118 3.94 4.15 -4.66
CA PRO A 118 4.98 3.32 -5.26
C PRO A 118 4.95 1.89 -4.71
N SER A 119 5.26 0.90 -5.57
CA SER A 119 5.02 -0.52 -5.28
C SER A 119 6.12 -1.17 -4.45
N ASN A 120 5.73 -2.08 -3.59
CA ASN A 120 6.56 -3.13 -3.03
C ASN A 120 6.23 -4.46 -3.77
N PRO A 121 7.17 -5.09 -4.54
CA PRO A 121 8.63 -4.94 -4.46
C PRO A 121 9.29 -4.16 -5.60
N THR A 122 8.54 -3.59 -6.55
CA THR A 122 9.12 -3.12 -7.82
C THR A 122 9.64 -1.68 -7.77
N GLY A 123 9.14 -0.87 -6.84
CA GLY A 123 9.40 0.57 -6.81
C GLY A 123 8.71 1.34 -7.96
N SER A 124 7.88 0.67 -8.74
CA SER A 124 7.12 1.28 -9.83
C SER A 124 6.00 2.17 -9.30
N MET A 125 5.70 3.23 -10.02
CA MET A 125 4.66 4.19 -9.66
C MET A 125 3.72 4.42 -10.85
N TYR A 126 2.41 4.46 -10.58
CA TYR A 126 1.42 4.80 -11.61
C TYR A 126 1.49 6.28 -11.91
N THR A 127 1.42 6.64 -13.20
CA THR A 127 1.22 8.02 -13.63
C THR A 127 -0.25 8.42 -13.52
N LYS A 128 -0.51 9.71 -13.62
CA LYS A 128 -1.89 10.24 -13.64
C LYS A 128 -2.70 9.65 -14.79
N GLU A 129 -2.12 9.53 -15.96
CA GLU A 129 -2.74 9.00 -17.17
C GLU A 129 -3.09 7.53 -17.02
N GLU A 130 -2.19 6.72 -16.44
CA GLU A 130 -2.43 5.32 -16.16
C GLU A 130 -3.57 5.14 -15.14
N LEU A 131 -3.61 5.95 -14.09
CA LEU A 131 -4.71 5.93 -13.11
C LEU A 131 -6.04 6.34 -13.73
N LEU A 132 -6.05 7.34 -14.62
CA LEU A 132 -7.26 7.74 -15.38
C LEU A 132 -7.76 6.59 -16.24
N ALA A 133 -6.87 5.91 -16.96
CA ALA A 133 -7.23 4.78 -17.83
C ALA A 133 -7.82 3.60 -17.02
N LEU A 134 -7.25 3.28 -15.85
CA LEU A 134 -7.84 2.29 -14.94
C LEU A 134 -9.20 2.77 -14.40
N GLY A 135 -9.30 4.06 -14.07
CA GLY A 135 -10.54 4.67 -13.63
C GLY A 135 -11.66 4.56 -14.68
N ASP A 136 -11.34 4.73 -15.94
CA ASP A 136 -12.30 4.61 -17.04
C ASP A 136 -12.89 3.20 -17.15
N VAL A 137 -12.07 2.15 -17.01
CA VAL A 137 -12.57 0.77 -16.91
C VAL A 137 -13.50 0.62 -15.72
N LEU A 138 -13.09 1.09 -14.55
CA LEU A 138 -13.84 0.94 -13.30
C LEU A 138 -15.19 1.66 -13.31
N LYS A 139 -15.44 2.65 -14.18
CA LYS A 139 -16.75 3.30 -14.32
C LYS A 139 -17.88 2.30 -14.56
N SER A 140 -17.60 1.25 -15.32
CA SER A 140 -18.58 0.22 -15.69
C SER A 140 -18.82 -0.82 -14.59
N TYR A 141 -18.08 -0.77 -13.48
CA TYR A 141 -18.09 -1.78 -12.41
C TYR A 141 -18.28 -1.13 -11.03
N GLU A 142 -19.48 -0.63 -10.76
CA GLU A 142 -19.77 0.18 -9.56
C GLU A 142 -19.59 -0.54 -8.22
N ASN A 143 -19.70 -1.87 -8.22
CA ASN A 143 -19.64 -2.69 -7.00
C ASN A 143 -18.21 -3.05 -6.56
N ILE A 144 -17.17 -2.68 -7.32
CA ILE A 144 -15.78 -2.97 -6.99
C ILE A 144 -15.23 -1.87 -6.08
N PHE A 145 -14.79 -2.26 -4.89
CA PHE A 145 -14.00 -1.40 -4.02
C PHE A 145 -12.56 -1.33 -4.52
N ILE A 146 -11.91 -0.20 -4.25
CA ILE A 146 -10.49 0.01 -4.58
C ILE A 146 -9.73 0.21 -3.27
N LEU A 147 -8.66 -0.56 -3.06
CA LEU A 147 -7.70 -0.29 -2.02
C LEU A 147 -6.47 0.36 -2.66
N SER A 148 -6.24 1.63 -2.33
CA SER A 148 -5.04 2.37 -2.72
C SER A 148 -4.07 2.34 -1.55
N ASP A 149 -3.03 1.49 -1.64
CA ASP A 149 -1.96 1.41 -0.65
C ASP A 149 -0.85 2.40 -1.02
N ASP A 150 -0.94 3.59 -0.45
CA ASP A 150 -0.10 4.75 -0.75
C ASP A 150 1.03 4.91 0.30
N ILE A 151 1.41 3.85 0.99
CA ILE A 151 2.32 3.91 2.14
C ILE A 151 3.72 4.45 1.80
N TYR A 152 4.08 4.46 0.52
CA TYR A 152 5.35 5.00 0.01
C TYR A 152 5.21 6.34 -0.70
N GLU A 153 4.06 7.01 -0.66
CA GLU A 153 3.75 8.24 -1.42
C GLU A 153 4.79 9.37 -1.31
N LYS A 154 5.49 9.47 -0.16
CA LYS A 154 6.52 10.49 0.06
C LYS A 154 7.93 10.01 -0.26
N ILE A 155 8.10 8.74 -0.65
CA ILE A 155 9.39 8.18 -1.07
C ILE A 155 9.37 8.07 -2.60
N VAL A 156 9.53 9.21 -3.26
CA VAL A 156 9.44 9.37 -4.71
C VAL A 156 10.70 10.09 -5.17
N TYR A 157 11.22 9.71 -6.32
CA TYR A 157 12.51 10.13 -6.83
C TYR A 157 12.38 10.94 -8.13
N ASP A 158 13.43 11.69 -8.43
CA ASP A 158 13.55 12.50 -9.61
C ASP A 158 12.42 13.56 -9.69
N THR A 159 11.81 13.76 -10.83
CA THR A 159 10.72 14.72 -11.07
C THR A 159 9.34 14.05 -11.04
N ASN A 160 9.25 12.82 -10.50
CA ASN A 160 7.98 12.10 -10.44
C ASN A 160 7.03 12.79 -9.45
N ASP A 161 5.76 12.92 -9.85
CA ASP A 161 4.68 13.49 -9.05
C ASP A 161 3.71 12.35 -8.65
N PHE A 162 3.72 11.99 -7.38
CA PHE A 162 2.82 10.96 -6.86
C PHE A 162 1.37 11.42 -6.95
N LYS A 163 0.51 10.51 -7.43
CA LYS A 163 -0.94 10.66 -7.44
C LYS A 163 -1.61 9.43 -6.88
N THR A 164 -2.68 9.64 -6.12
CA THR A 164 -3.57 8.55 -5.69
C THR A 164 -4.80 8.47 -6.59
N ILE A 165 -5.37 7.27 -6.76
CA ILE A 165 -6.49 7.08 -7.68
C ILE A 165 -7.73 7.91 -7.28
N ALA A 166 -7.98 8.09 -5.99
CA ALA A 166 -9.11 8.88 -5.51
C ALA A 166 -8.99 10.37 -5.83
N GLU A 167 -7.75 10.90 -5.92
CA GLU A 167 -7.49 12.28 -6.37
C GLU A 167 -7.71 12.42 -7.87
N VAL A 168 -7.18 11.50 -8.64
CA VAL A 168 -7.21 11.52 -10.12
C VAL A 168 -8.59 11.20 -10.66
N CYS A 169 -9.31 10.30 -10.00
CA CYS A 169 -10.65 9.85 -10.36
C CYS A 169 -11.65 10.12 -9.23
N PRO A 170 -12.11 11.38 -9.03
CA PRO A 170 -12.98 11.74 -7.90
C PRO A 170 -14.28 10.93 -7.83
N PHE A 171 -14.79 10.44 -8.96
CA PHE A 171 -15.96 9.57 -9.03
C PHE A 171 -15.75 8.18 -8.40
N LEU A 172 -14.50 7.77 -8.16
CA LEU A 172 -14.16 6.53 -7.46
C LEU A 172 -14.00 6.72 -5.94
N LYS A 173 -13.92 7.96 -5.45
CA LYS A 173 -13.66 8.27 -4.03
C LYS A 173 -14.59 7.54 -3.08
N GLU A 174 -15.90 7.49 -3.41
CA GLU A 174 -16.92 6.88 -2.55
C GLU A 174 -16.88 5.34 -2.51
N ARG A 175 -15.91 4.73 -3.17
CA ARG A 175 -15.61 3.29 -3.10
C ARG A 175 -14.12 2.99 -3.06
N THR A 176 -13.31 4.01 -2.76
CA THR A 176 -11.87 3.86 -2.56
C THR A 176 -11.52 3.94 -1.08
N LEU A 177 -10.76 2.97 -0.60
CA LEU A 177 -10.05 3.03 0.68
C LEU A 177 -8.62 3.50 0.40
N THR A 178 -8.33 4.75 0.65
CA THR A 178 -6.97 5.31 0.54
C THR A 178 -6.23 5.04 1.85
N MET A 179 -5.29 4.12 1.82
CA MET A 179 -4.53 3.66 2.98
C MET A 179 -3.12 4.23 2.97
N ASN A 180 -2.66 4.63 4.14
CA ASN A 180 -1.31 5.13 4.36
C ASN A 180 -0.83 4.79 5.78
N GLY A 181 0.35 5.27 6.16
CA GLY A 181 0.90 5.06 7.49
C GLY A 181 2.22 5.77 7.73
N LEU A 182 2.68 5.73 8.97
CA LEU A 182 3.89 6.43 9.38
C LEU A 182 5.15 5.56 9.28
N SER A 183 4.96 4.27 9.00
CA SER A 183 6.04 3.28 9.03
C SER A 183 7.19 3.61 8.10
N LYS A 184 6.92 4.12 6.89
CA LYS A 184 7.92 4.25 5.83
C LYS A 184 8.45 5.67 5.72
N SER A 185 7.63 6.61 5.31
CA SER A 185 8.04 8.01 5.12
C SER A 185 8.56 8.68 6.39
N TYR A 186 8.03 8.27 7.54
CA TYR A 186 8.40 8.82 8.85
C TYR A 186 9.38 7.92 9.64
N CYS A 187 9.87 6.81 9.06
CA CYS A 187 10.78 5.86 9.72
C CYS A 187 10.22 5.31 11.05
N MET A 188 8.90 5.19 11.17
CA MET A 188 8.19 4.82 12.42
C MET A 188 7.64 3.38 12.38
N THR A 189 8.41 2.42 11.88
CA THR A 189 7.94 1.02 11.72
C THR A 189 7.51 0.38 13.04
N GLY A 190 8.25 0.60 14.12
CA GLY A 190 8.00 0.05 15.44
C GLY A 190 6.82 0.71 16.19
N TRP A 191 6.39 1.88 15.78
CA TRP A 191 5.26 2.59 16.40
C TRP A 191 3.90 2.00 16.03
N ARG A 192 3.84 1.21 14.99
CA ARG A 192 2.65 0.47 14.55
C ARG A 192 1.43 1.36 14.34
N VAL A 193 1.55 2.40 13.51
CA VAL A 193 0.43 3.26 13.13
C VAL A 193 0.22 3.24 11.62
N GLY A 194 -0.96 2.81 11.21
CA GLY A 194 -1.51 2.96 9.86
C GLY A 194 -2.85 3.67 9.95
N TYR A 195 -3.25 4.29 8.88
CA TYR A 195 -4.54 4.97 8.79
C TYR A 195 -5.11 4.85 7.38
N ALA A 196 -6.40 5.02 7.27
CA ALA A 196 -7.07 5.09 5.98
C ALA A 196 -8.24 6.06 6.01
N ALA A 197 -8.60 6.53 4.82
CA ALA A 197 -9.84 7.24 4.60
C ALA A 197 -10.63 6.58 3.46
N GLY A 198 -11.97 6.60 3.58
CA GLY A 198 -12.87 5.98 2.61
C GLY A 198 -14.34 6.18 2.96
N PRO A 199 -15.26 5.44 2.30
CA PRO A 199 -16.71 5.57 2.55
C PRO A 199 -17.03 5.31 4.01
N VAL A 200 -17.90 6.12 4.58
CA VAL A 200 -18.30 6.04 6.01
C VAL A 200 -18.82 4.65 6.38
N SER A 201 -19.59 4.02 5.50
CA SER A 201 -20.12 2.66 5.72
C SER A 201 -19.00 1.61 5.89
N LEU A 202 -17.99 1.66 5.02
CA LEU A 202 -16.80 0.80 5.09
C LEU A 202 -16.00 1.07 6.36
N ILE A 203 -15.72 2.34 6.64
CA ILE A 203 -14.97 2.74 7.85
C ILE A 203 -15.67 2.27 9.13
N ASN A 204 -16.99 2.41 9.20
CA ASN A 204 -17.76 1.91 10.35
C ASN A 204 -17.69 0.39 10.48
N ALA A 205 -17.76 -0.36 9.39
CA ALA A 205 -17.61 -1.81 9.40
C ALA A 205 -16.19 -2.24 9.86
N MET A 206 -15.15 -1.60 9.34
CA MET A 206 -13.75 -1.82 9.78
C MET A 206 -13.57 -1.54 11.27
N ASN A 207 -14.16 -0.45 11.79
CA ASN A 207 -14.08 -0.10 13.20
C ASN A 207 -14.79 -1.12 14.10
N LYS A 208 -15.87 -1.76 13.63
CA LYS A 208 -16.51 -2.88 14.36
C LYS A 208 -15.56 -4.07 14.45
N VAL A 209 -14.91 -4.46 13.36
CA VAL A 209 -13.89 -5.53 13.36
C VAL A 209 -12.76 -5.19 14.32
N GLN A 210 -12.22 -3.97 14.23
CA GLN A 210 -11.13 -3.52 15.10
C GLN A 210 -11.48 -3.55 16.59
N SER A 211 -12.71 -3.20 16.94
CA SER A 211 -13.15 -3.21 18.33
C SER A 211 -13.17 -4.61 18.96
N GLN A 212 -13.22 -5.68 18.13
CA GLN A 212 -13.24 -7.06 18.58
C GLN A 212 -11.88 -7.76 18.53
N ASN A 213 -10.88 -7.16 17.85
CA ASN A 213 -9.54 -7.76 17.75
C ASN A 213 -8.49 -7.05 18.62
N VAL A 214 -8.23 -5.74 18.44
CA VAL A 214 -7.17 -5.02 19.17
C VAL A 214 -7.65 -3.78 19.93
N SER A 215 -8.93 -3.46 19.87
CA SER A 215 -9.55 -2.25 20.43
C SER A 215 -9.02 -0.96 19.83
N SER A 216 -7.74 -0.61 20.05
CA SER A 216 -7.12 0.62 19.54
C SER A 216 -5.61 0.47 19.36
N THR A 217 -5.03 1.35 18.55
CA THR A 217 -3.59 1.59 18.53
C THR A 217 -3.14 2.22 19.85
N ALA A 218 -1.90 1.96 20.25
CA ALA A 218 -1.33 2.51 21.49
C ALA A 218 -1.43 4.04 21.52
N SER A 219 -1.94 4.59 22.62
CA SER A 219 -2.19 6.03 22.78
C SER A 219 -0.93 6.88 22.63
N ILE A 220 0.21 6.40 23.12
CA ILE A 220 1.50 7.07 22.94
C ILE A 220 1.94 7.11 21.47
N SER A 221 1.64 6.06 20.71
CA SER A 221 1.89 6.01 19.26
C SER A 221 0.99 6.99 18.50
N MET A 222 -0.27 7.11 18.91
CA MET A 222 -1.20 8.10 18.32
C MET A 222 -0.71 9.54 18.60
N ALA A 223 -0.26 9.84 19.83
CA ALA A 223 0.28 11.16 20.16
C ALA A 223 1.55 11.48 19.35
N ALA A 224 2.45 10.51 19.18
CA ALA A 224 3.63 10.68 18.32
C ALA A 224 3.25 10.89 16.85
N SER A 225 2.17 10.25 16.40
CA SER A 225 1.65 10.39 15.03
C SER A 225 1.12 11.78 14.73
N VAL A 226 0.48 12.42 15.70
CA VAL A 226 0.02 13.82 15.58
C VAL A 226 1.19 14.74 15.30
N GLU A 227 2.27 14.59 16.07
CA GLU A 227 3.50 15.37 15.88
C GLU A 227 4.16 15.06 14.53
N ALA A 228 4.26 13.79 14.17
CA ALA A 228 4.84 13.39 12.87
C ALA A 228 4.09 14.00 11.68
N LEU A 229 2.76 14.07 11.72
CA LEU A 229 1.94 14.59 10.61
C LEU A 229 1.90 16.12 10.55
N ASN A 230 2.00 16.81 11.69
CA ASN A 230 1.88 18.26 11.79
C ASN A 230 3.22 18.99 11.95
N GLY A 231 4.27 18.28 12.38
CA GLY A 231 5.59 18.85 12.64
C GLY A 231 6.41 19.11 11.38
N ASP A 232 7.68 19.40 11.57
CA ASP A 232 8.61 19.61 10.45
C ASP A 232 8.77 18.35 9.59
N GLN A 233 8.67 18.52 8.29
CA GLN A 233 8.77 17.46 7.28
C GLN A 233 10.14 17.45 6.56
N SER A 234 11.06 18.34 6.92
CA SER A 234 12.36 18.52 6.23
C SER A 234 13.21 17.24 6.21
N PHE A 235 13.11 16.42 7.27
CA PHE A 235 13.82 15.15 7.36
C PHE A 235 13.40 14.14 6.27
N ILE A 236 12.16 14.21 5.78
CA ILE A 236 11.68 13.34 4.67
C ILE A 236 12.46 13.67 3.40
N ILE A 237 12.72 14.95 3.14
CA ILE A 237 13.49 15.39 1.97
C ILE A 237 14.91 14.82 2.05
N SER A 238 15.58 15.02 3.18
CA SER A 238 16.95 14.53 3.37
C SER A 238 17.06 13.00 3.32
N ASN A 239 16.04 12.28 3.82
CA ASN A 239 15.94 10.83 3.68
C ASN A 239 15.77 10.41 2.23
N ASN A 240 14.91 11.10 1.46
CA ASN A 240 14.71 10.82 0.04
C ASN A 240 15.98 11.02 -0.77
N GLU A 241 16.77 12.06 -0.51
CA GLU A 241 18.07 12.24 -1.14
C GLU A 241 19.02 11.06 -0.86
N SER A 242 19.00 10.54 0.37
CA SER A 242 19.79 9.38 0.75
C SER A 242 19.31 8.10 0.07
N PHE A 243 18.01 7.90 -0.05
CA PHE A 243 17.42 6.77 -0.78
C PHE A 243 17.72 6.89 -2.29
N LEU A 244 17.63 8.07 -2.86
CA LEU A 244 17.96 8.33 -4.27
C LEU A 244 19.41 7.94 -4.58
N ARG A 245 20.36 8.37 -3.74
CA ARG A 245 21.79 7.99 -3.92
C ARG A 245 21.98 6.47 -3.85
N ARG A 246 21.31 5.79 -2.90
CA ARG A 246 21.37 4.32 -2.76
C ARG A 246 20.75 3.62 -3.96
N ARG A 247 19.56 4.07 -4.42
CA ARG A 247 18.91 3.56 -5.63
C ARG A 247 19.86 3.62 -6.83
N ASN A 248 20.43 4.80 -7.10
CA ASN A 248 21.31 5.00 -8.23
C ASN A 248 22.54 4.09 -8.18
N LEU A 249 23.14 3.94 -6.98
CA LEU A 249 24.28 3.05 -6.78
C LEU A 249 23.92 1.59 -7.06
N VAL A 250 22.81 1.11 -6.48
CA VAL A 250 22.39 -0.30 -6.61
C VAL A 250 21.98 -0.61 -8.05
N VAL A 251 21.19 0.25 -8.70
CA VAL A 251 20.74 0.07 -10.08
C VAL A 251 21.95 0.05 -11.03
N LYS A 252 22.91 0.96 -10.83
CA LYS A 252 24.16 0.97 -11.61
C LYS A 252 24.89 -0.38 -11.50
N HIS A 253 25.17 -0.86 -10.29
CA HIS A 253 25.91 -2.11 -10.11
C HIS A 253 25.14 -3.33 -10.63
N LEU A 254 23.82 -3.38 -10.49
CA LEU A 254 23.00 -4.45 -11.06
C LEU A 254 23.15 -4.47 -12.59
N ASN A 255 23.05 -3.31 -13.25
CA ASN A 255 23.13 -3.23 -14.72
C ASN A 255 24.55 -3.40 -15.27
N GLU A 256 25.59 -3.21 -14.45
CA GLU A 256 26.99 -3.52 -14.79
C GLU A 256 27.33 -5.01 -14.58
N THR A 257 26.46 -5.76 -13.88
CA THR A 257 26.69 -7.19 -13.60
C THR A 257 26.13 -8.04 -14.74
N SER A 258 26.99 -8.89 -15.32
CA SER A 258 26.59 -9.78 -16.42
C SER A 258 25.42 -10.67 -16.03
N GLY A 259 24.40 -10.72 -16.89
CA GLY A 259 23.19 -11.53 -16.70
C GLY A 259 22.13 -10.89 -15.82
N LEU A 260 22.37 -9.70 -15.25
CA LEU A 260 21.37 -8.94 -14.49
C LEU A 260 20.90 -7.71 -15.28
N SER A 261 19.66 -7.34 -15.09
CA SER A 261 19.13 -6.04 -15.52
C SER A 261 18.13 -5.53 -14.48
N CYS A 262 18.10 -4.23 -14.29
CA CYS A 262 17.17 -3.62 -13.35
C CYS A 262 16.62 -2.31 -13.93
N ARG A 263 15.31 -2.23 -14.06
CA ARG A 263 14.61 -0.99 -14.35
C ARG A 263 14.83 -0.01 -13.18
N THR A 264 15.01 1.26 -13.47
CA THR A 264 15.16 2.30 -12.45
C THR A 264 13.80 2.53 -11.76
N PRO A 265 13.68 2.27 -10.44
CA PRO A 265 12.43 2.51 -9.72
C PRO A 265 12.12 4.00 -9.59
N GLU A 266 10.83 4.35 -9.68
CA GLU A 266 10.36 5.72 -9.51
C GLU A 266 10.18 6.10 -8.03
N GLY A 267 9.97 5.10 -7.14
CA GLY A 267 9.75 5.36 -5.72
C GLY A 267 10.04 4.15 -4.83
N ALA A 268 9.62 4.24 -3.57
CA ALA A 268 9.91 3.31 -2.50
C ALA A 268 11.43 3.10 -2.28
N PHE A 269 11.86 2.05 -1.63
CA PHE A 269 13.29 1.74 -1.41
C PHE A 269 13.64 0.31 -1.85
N TYR A 270 12.98 -0.14 -2.91
CA TYR A 270 13.18 -1.46 -3.49
C TYR A 270 13.77 -1.36 -4.88
N VAL A 271 14.48 -2.40 -5.29
CA VAL A 271 14.87 -2.68 -6.67
C VAL A 271 14.41 -4.09 -7.02
N PHE A 272 13.91 -4.28 -8.24
CA PHE A 272 13.41 -5.56 -8.70
C PHE A 272 14.19 -5.95 -9.96
N ALA A 273 15.30 -6.67 -9.72
CA ALA A 273 16.22 -7.04 -10.79
C ALA A 273 15.78 -8.30 -11.52
N SER A 274 15.88 -8.28 -12.84
CA SER A 274 15.75 -9.46 -13.69
C SER A 274 17.08 -10.22 -13.71
N CYS A 275 17.02 -11.53 -13.49
CA CYS A 275 18.15 -12.46 -13.64
C CYS A 275 18.00 -13.38 -14.86
N LYS A 276 17.19 -13.00 -15.84
CA LYS A 276 16.93 -13.82 -17.06
C LYS A 276 18.20 -14.12 -17.86
N GLY A 277 19.21 -13.26 -17.78
CA GLY A 277 20.50 -13.46 -18.40
C GLY A 277 21.48 -14.32 -17.59
N CYS A 278 21.14 -14.71 -16.36
CA CYS A 278 21.97 -15.57 -15.54
C CYS A 278 21.81 -17.04 -15.93
N LEU A 279 22.90 -17.78 -16.00
CA LEU A 279 22.93 -19.22 -16.30
C LEU A 279 22.31 -20.09 -15.20
N LEU A 280 21.86 -19.50 -14.11
CA LEU A 280 21.23 -20.19 -12.96
C LEU A 280 19.97 -20.98 -13.30
N TYR A 281 19.31 -20.69 -14.42
CA TYR A 281 18.15 -21.46 -14.89
C TYR A 281 18.50 -22.84 -15.46
N THR A 282 19.77 -23.13 -15.71
CA THR A 282 20.22 -24.39 -16.29
C THR A 282 20.82 -25.36 -15.29
N SER A 283 21.05 -24.93 -14.05
CA SER A 283 21.58 -25.79 -12.98
C SER A 283 21.00 -25.37 -11.64
N PRO A 284 20.17 -26.20 -10.99
CA PRO A 284 19.67 -25.91 -9.64
C PRO A 284 20.85 -25.76 -8.69
N SER A 285 20.79 -24.73 -7.84
CA SER A 285 21.80 -24.52 -6.80
C SER A 285 21.82 -25.73 -5.84
N PRO A 286 22.98 -26.14 -5.33
CA PRO A 286 23.04 -27.14 -4.26
C PRO A 286 22.20 -26.78 -3.03
N ARG A 287 21.91 -25.49 -2.79
CA ARG A 287 21.00 -25.02 -1.74
C ARG A 287 19.54 -25.36 -2.06
N ASP A 288 19.13 -25.29 -3.30
CA ASP A 288 17.75 -25.61 -3.71
C ASP A 288 17.46 -27.10 -3.54
N LEU A 289 18.49 -27.94 -3.67
CA LEU A 289 18.41 -29.39 -3.41
C LEU A 289 18.39 -29.71 -1.91
N SER A 290 18.93 -28.83 -1.04
CA SER A 290 18.97 -29.05 0.41
C SER A 290 17.66 -28.68 1.10
N THR A 291 16.89 -27.74 0.57
CA THR A 291 15.58 -27.34 1.12
C THR A 291 14.49 -28.38 0.85
N SER A 292 14.68 -29.27 -0.14
CA SER A 292 13.75 -30.39 -0.42
C SER A 292 13.90 -31.57 0.55
N ARG A 293 14.82 -31.51 1.51
CA ARG A 293 15.11 -32.57 2.50
C ARG A 293 14.86 -32.12 3.94
N MET A 294 13.80 -31.36 4.22
CA MET A 294 13.31 -31.29 5.59
C MET A 294 12.64 -32.63 5.94
N PRO A 295 13.06 -33.31 6.99
CA PRO A 295 12.36 -34.51 7.43
C PRO A 295 10.97 -34.12 7.92
N SER A 296 10.00 -34.91 7.55
CA SER A 296 8.62 -34.90 8.04
C SER A 296 8.53 -34.95 9.55
#